data_81f776a97ac03f855fdae6e70f304fd4
#
_entry.id   81f776a97ac03f855fdae6e70f304fd4
#
_cell.length_a   1.000
_cell.length_b   1.000
_cell.length_c   1.000
_cell.angle_alpha   90.00
_cell.angle_beta   90.00
_cell.angle_gamma   90.00
#
_symmetry.space_group_name_H-M   'P 1'
#
loop_
_entity.id
_entity.type
_entity.pdbx_description
1 polymer ?
#
loop_
_entity_poly.entity_id
_entity_poly.type
_entity_poly.pdbx_seq_one_letter_code
_entity_poly.pdbx_strand_id
1 'polypeptide(L)'
;RNPMSESWTGPQLGPGEEAVRRTGIKEVRPASQFESDVVDQLGSGWALREYRRLYLPMGHGIAQVQALVEPALQSMLTIADVGTPLAELRVVKDSVELARMRRAIDITAEAEREAMKALRPGMYEYQLEAVVEYVFHSGGAERVGFPSIVGSGPNSVILHYDENRRRMEEGDLVVVDVGAEYAYYTADVTRTFPVSGEFTERQRAIYELVLATQKTVIDSIRPGIRTGQLEQIARRYMREHSGRLCGDATCDRYFVHGLGHWLGMDVHDVGDYGRPLEPGMVLTVEPGIYLTGESLGVRIEDDVLVTEDGHEVLSASAPKTVEEIETLMKEESGLLCR
;
A
#
# COMPACT_ATOMS: atom_id res chain seq x y z
N ARG A 1 2.58 31.35 16.47
CA ARG A 1 1.35 30.73 17.00
C ARG A 1 0.20 31.74 16.93
N ASN A 2 -0.97 31.29 16.51
CA ASN A 2 -2.18 32.09 16.50
C ASN A 2 -3.12 31.55 17.60
N PRO A 3 -3.31 32.28 18.72
CA PRO A 3 -4.13 31.82 19.84
C PRO A 3 -5.58 31.50 19.46
N MET A 4 -6.13 32.20 18.45
CA MET A 4 -7.48 31.93 17.96
C MET A 4 -7.54 30.60 17.18
N SER A 5 -6.52 30.27 16.40
CA SER A 5 -6.42 28.98 15.71
C SER A 5 -6.22 27.84 16.73
N GLU A 6 -5.38 28.05 17.75
CA GLU A 6 -5.11 27.04 18.79
C GLU A 6 -6.34 26.71 19.65
N SER A 7 -7.30 27.62 19.75
CA SER A 7 -8.59 27.33 20.44
C SER A 7 -9.48 26.36 19.67
N TRP A 8 -9.27 26.22 18.35
CA TRP A 8 -10.03 25.32 17.48
C TRP A 8 -9.31 23.98 17.23
N THR A 9 -7.99 24.01 17.10
CA THR A 9 -7.22 22.85 16.66
C THR A 9 -6.24 22.32 17.72
N GLY A 10 -6.25 22.89 18.91
CA GLY A 10 -5.29 22.61 19.97
C GLY A 10 -3.93 23.29 19.74
N PRO A 11 -2.97 23.09 20.66
CA PRO A 11 -1.65 23.73 20.60
C PRO A 11 -0.89 23.33 19.32
N GLN A 12 -0.43 24.33 18.58
CA GLN A 12 0.37 24.12 17.36
C GLN A 12 1.87 24.27 17.66
N LEU A 13 2.69 23.46 16.98
CA LEU A 13 4.14 23.57 17.08
C LEU A 13 4.58 24.85 16.35
N GLY A 14 5.02 25.85 17.13
CA GLY A 14 5.60 27.07 16.59
C GLY A 14 7.12 26.98 16.46
N PRO A 15 7.76 27.94 15.75
CA PRO A 15 9.22 28.02 15.70
C PRO A 15 9.84 28.20 17.10
N GLY A 16 11.06 27.70 17.28
CA GLY A 16 11.82 27.81 18.53
C GLY A 16 12.37 26.47 19.01
N GLU A 17 12.91 26.45 20.22
CA GLU A 17 13.63 25.28 20.77
C GLU A 17 12.80 24.00 20.87
N GLU A 18 11.50 24.12 21.14
CA GLU A 18 10.61 22.93 21.18
C GLU A 18 10.48 22.30 19.80
N ALA A 19 10.33 23.11 18.76
CA ALA A 19 10.29 22.63 17.37
C ALA A 19 11.60 21.93 16.99
N VAL A 20 12.74 22.53 17.34
CA VAL A 20 14.07 21.93 17.12
C VAL A 20 14.18 20.57 17.80
N ARG A 21 13.75 20.45 19.06
CA ARG A 21 13.79 19.18 19.81
C ARG A 21 12.88 18.12 19.22
N ARG A 22 11.65 18.49 18.77
CA ARG A 22 10.67 17.55 18.26
C ARG A 22 10.96 17.08 16.84
N THR A 23 11.49 17.97 16.01
CA THR A 23 11.74 17.70 14.57
C THR A 23 13.17 17.22 14.30
N GLY A 24 14.13 17.48 15.19
CA GLY A 24 15.55 17.27 14.93
C GLY A 24 16.16 18.26 13.94
N ILE A 25 15.37 19.20 13.40
CA ILE A 25 15.83 20.25 12.47
C ILE A 25 16.58 21.31 13.27
N LYS A 26 17.80 21.67 12.85
CA LYS A 26 18.68 22.58 13.60
C LYS A 26 18.11 23.98 13.78
N GLU A 27 17.30 24.46 12.81
CA GLU A 27 16.70 25.79 12.86
C GLU A 27 15.28 25.71 12.27
N VAL A 28 14.28 26.15 13.03
CA VAL A 28 12.89 26.24 12.62
C VAL A 28 12.44 27.68 12.67
N ARG A 29 12.09 28.25 11.53
CA ARG A 29 11.71 29.66 11.34
C ARG A 29 10.21 29.82 11.12
N PRO A 30 9.65 31.02 11.34
CA PRO A 30 8.28 31.32 10.96
C PRO A 30 8.04 31.15 9.45
N ALA A 31 6.93 30.52 9.05
CA ALA A 31 6.60 30.37 7.63
C ALA A 31 6.47 31.71 6.88
N SER A 32 6.13 32.80 7.60
CA SER A 32 6.08 34.17 7.03
C SER A 32 7.45 34.71 6.58
N GLN A 33 8.54 34.09 7.00
CA GLN A 33 9.91 34.46 6.58
C GLN A 33 10.41 33.62 5.40
N PHE A 34 9.65 32.61 4.98
CA PHE A 34 10.10 31.66 3.95
C PHE A 34 10.53 32.35 2.65
N GLU A 35 9.71 33.27 2.14
CA GLU A 35 9.98 33.97 0.90
C GLU A 35 11.26 34.82 0.98
N SER A 36 11.41 35.63 2.04
CA SER A 36 12.61 36.43 2.25
C SER A 36 13.85 35.57 2.44
N ASP A 37 13.76 34.49 3.21
CA ASP A 37 14.87 33.57 3.45
C ASP A 37 15.36 32.92 2.16
N VAL A 38 14.41 32.48 1.29
CA VAL A 38 14.74 31.88 0.00
C VAL A 38 15.40 32.89 -0.93
N VAL A 39 14.85 34.13 -1.03
CA VAL A 39 15.39 35.18 -1.86
C VAL A 39 16.80 35.59 -1.38
N ASP A 40 17.01 35.74 -0.06
CA ASP A 40 18.31 36.10 0.50
C ASP A 40 19.34 34.99 0.27
N GLN A 41 18.96 33.75 0.40
CA GLN A 41 19.83 32.60 0.13
C GLN A 41 20.21 32.51 -1.36
N LEU A 42 19.25 32.66 -2.26
CA LEU A 42 19.49 32.61 -3.71
C LEU A 42 20.16 33.88 -4.24
N GLY A 43 19.89 35.05 -3.65
CA GLY A 43 20.44 36.34 -4.06
C GLY A 43 21.85 36.65 -3.53
N SER A 44 22.31 35.91 -2.51
CA SER A 44 23.67 36.11 -2.00
C SER A 44 24.70 35.60 -3.00
N GLY A 45 25.64 36.44 -3.42
CA GLY A 45 26.71 36.05 -4.34
C GLY A 45 27.58 34.88 -3.88
N TRP A 46 27.42 34.48 -2.61
CA TRP A 46 28.06 33.32 -2.00
C TRP A 46 27.32 32.03 -2.39
N ALA A 47 25.98 31.99 -2.34
CA ALA A 47 25.17 30.84 -2.74
C ALA A 47 25.41 30.48 -4.22
N LEU A 48 25.58 31.45 -5.11
CA LEU A 48 25.89 31.24 -6.53
C LEU A 48 27.25 30.57 -6.78
N ARG A 49 28.17 30.62 -5.83
CA ARG A 49 29.46 29.92 -5.91
C ARG A 49 29.41 28.50 -5.37
N GLU A 50 28.54 28.22 -4.44
CA GLU A 50 28.47 26.96 -3.69
C GLU A 50 27.34 26.02 -4.19
N TYR A 51 26.17 26.60 -4.55
CA TYR A 51 25.01 25.86 -5.01
C TYR A 51 24.79 26.06 -6.50
N ARG A 52 25.08 25.02 -7.28
CA ARG A 52 24.86 25.04 -8.75
C ARG A 52 23.54 24.41 -9.17
N ARG A 53 22.82 23.79 -8.25
CA ARG A 53 21.60 23.07 -8.57
C ARG A 53 20.54 23.30 -7.49
N LEU A 54 19.34 23.66 -7.93
CA LEU A 54 18.16 23.83 -7.11
C LEU A 54 17.22 22.67 -7.43
N TYR A 55 16.86 21.88 -6.41
CA TYR A 55 15.91 20.80 -6.54
C TYR A 55 14.52 21.28 -6.15
N LEU A 56 13.54 21.15 -7.06
CA LEU A 56 12.15 21.55 -6.87
C LEU A 56 11.22 20.40 -7.26
N PRO A 57 10.04 20.30 -6.61
CA PRO A 57 9.01 19.37 -7.07
C PRO A 57 8.46 19.86 -8.42
N MET A 58 8.80 19.15 -9.51
CA MET A 58 8.39 19.52 -10.87
C MET A 58 6.93 19.13 -11.20
N GLY A 59 6.19 18.61 -10.22
CA GLY A 59 4.77 18.28 -10.30
C GLY A 59 3.85 19.48 -9.98
N HIS A 60 2.72 19.21 -9.30
CA HIS A 60 1.73 20.22 -8.92
C HIS A 60 2.32 21.29 -7.98
N GLY A 61 2.13 22.58 -8.31
CA GLY A 61 2.61 23.71 -7.49
C GLY A 61 3.80 24.51 -8.07
N ILE A 62 4.32 24.13 -9.22
CA ILE A 62 5.43 24.80 -9.90
C ILE A 62 5.23 26.32 -10.06
N ALA A 63 4.00 26.80 -10.36
CA ALA A 63 3.78 28.22 -10.62
C ALA A 63 4.12 29.12 -9.42
N GLN A 64 3.82 28.66 -8.19
CA GLN A 64 4.14 29.42 -6.97
C GLN A 64 5.65 29.43 -6.69
N VAL A 65 6.32 28.30 -6.95
CA VAL A 65 7.77 28.18 -6.76
C VAL A 65 8.52 28.91 -7.89
N GLN A 66 8.01 28.90 -9.11
CA GLN A 66 8.59 29.66 -10.24
C GLN A 66 8.62 31.17 -9.97
N ALA A 67 7.54 31.74 -9.43
CA ALA A 67 7.51 33.16 -9.06
C ALA A 67 8.55 33.53 -7.99
N LEU A 68 8.84 32.62 -7.04
CA LEU A 68 9.87 32.79 -6.03
C LEU A 68 11.29 32.68 -6.60
N VAL A 69 11.47 31.87 -7.63
CA VAL A 69 12.78 31.52 -8.18
C VAL A 69 13.10 32.33 -9.43
N GLU A 70 12.11 32.99 -10.05
CA GLU A 70 12.29 33.80 -11.28
C GLU A 70 13.45 34.83 -11.19
N PRO A 71 13.65 35.54 -10.06
CA PRO A 71 14.83 36.41 -9.90
C PRO A 71 16.14 35.62 -9.86
N ALA A 72 16.14 34.40 -9.37
CA ALA A 72 17.31 33.52 -9.28
C ALA A 72 17.58 32.76 -10.59
N LEU A 73 16.57 32.60 -11.46
CA LEU A 73 16.71 31.98 -12.79
C LEU A 73 17.56 32.82 -13.75
N GLN A 74 17.74 34.12 -13.48
CA GLN A 74 18.68 34.98 -14.20
C GLN A 74 20.15 34.67 -13.87
N SER A 75 20.39 33.87 -12.84
CA SER A 75 21.70 33.38 -12.46
C SER A 75 21.90 31.93 -12.96
N MET A 76 23.16 31.51 -13.16
CA MET A 76 23.54 30.20 -13.74
C MET A 76 23.15 28.96 -12.85
N LEU A 77 21.96 28.95 -12.26
CA LEU A 77 21.45 27.81 -11.48
C LEU A 77 20.79 26.78 -12.40
N THR A 78 21.13 25.52 -12.21
CA THR A 78 20.39 24.41 -12.81
C THR A 78 19.22 24.04 -11.93
N ILE A 79 18.01 24.04 -12.48
CA ILE A 79 16.83 23.50 -11.80
C ILE A 79 16.71 22.00 -12.12
N ALA A 80 16.48 21.18 -11.11
CA ALA A 80 16.29 19.74 -11.24
C ALA A 80 15.06 19.30 -10.45
N ASP A 81 14.45 18.21 -10.89
CA ASP A 81 13.34 17.60 -10.14
C ASP A 81 13.86 16.94 -8.87
N VAL A 82 13.20 17.22 -7.74
CA VAL A 82 13.48 16.59 -6.46
C VAL A 82 12.89 15.18 -6.37
N GLY A 83 11.95 14.82 -7.23
CA GLY A 83 11.24 13.56 -7.21
C GLY A 83 12.18 12.35 -7.28
N THR A 84 13.13 12.36 -8.21
CA THR A 84 14.09 11.24 -8.37
C THR A 84 14.93 11.00 -7.11
N PRO A 85 15.65 11.98 -6.53
CA PRO A 85 16.41 11.72 -5.30
C PRO A 85 15.53 11.35 -4.10
N LEU A 86 14.31 11.86 -4.01
CA LEU A 86 13.38 11.44 -2.96
C LEU A 86 12.91 10.00 -3.16
N ALA A 87 12.64 9.58 -4.40
CA ALA A 87 12.29 8.19 -4.70
C ALA A 87 13.41 7.23 -4.31
N GLU A 88 14.68 7.58 -4.61
CA GLU A 88 15.83 6.76 -4.21
C GLU A 88 15.98 6.62 -2.70
N LEU A 89 15.65 7.66 -1.93
CA LEU A 89 15.67 7.62 -0.47
C LEU A 89 14.52 6.78 0.10
N ARG A 90 13.37 6.73 -0.58
CA ARG A 90 12.15 6.05 -0.10
C ARG A 90 12.11 4.57 -0.46
N VAL A 91 12.73 4.17 -1.57
CA VAL A 91 12.60 2.80 -2.08
C VAL A 91 13.29 1.77 -1.19
N VAL A 92 14.44 2.12 -0.58
CA VAL A 92 15.17 1.27 0.37
C VAL A 92 14.87 1.75 1.78
N LYS A 93 14.17 0.94 2.57
CA LYS A 93 13.71 1.28 3.92
C LYS A 93 14.79 1.00 4.95
N ASP A 94 14.95 1.91 5.90
CA ASP A 94 15.77 1.69 7.09
C ASP A 94 15.03 0.88 8.17
N SER A 95 15.71 0.59 9.28
CA SER A 95 15.13 -0.20 10.37
C SER A 95 13.96 0.48 11.09
N VAL A 96 13.92 1.82 11.11
CA VAL A 96 12.84 2.58 11.75
C VAL A 96 11.61 2.59 10.84
N GLU A 97 11.81 2.76 9.55
CA GLU A 97 10.76 2.68 8.53
C GLU A 97 10.13 1.28 8.52
N LEU A 98 10.96 0.23 8.48
CA LEU A 98 10.50 -1.16 8.54
C LEU A 98 9.72 -1.47 9.83
N ALA A 99 10.11 -0.93 10.97
CA ALA A 99 9.38 -1.12 12.22
C ALA A 99 7.96 -0.51 12.16
N ARG A 100 7.80 0.64 11.49
CA ARG A 100 6.49 1.28 11.28
C ARG A 100 5.63 0.49 10.29
N MET A 101 6.22 0.06 9.18
CA MET A 101 5.53 -0.78 8.20
C MET A 101 5.05 -2.09 8.82
N ARG A 102 5.91 -2.78 9.58
CA ARG A 102 5.50 -4.00 10.32
C ARG A 102 4.31 -3.74 11.22
N ARG A 103 4.28 -2.61 11.93
CA ARG A 103 3.14 -2.27 12.78
C ARG A 103 1.87 -2.03 11.99
N ALA A 104 1.92 -1.33 10.86
CA ALA A 104 0.78 -1.16 9.96
C ALA A 104 0.28 -2.51 9.42
N ILE A 105 1.20 -3.37 9.00
CA ILE A 105 0.93 -4.71 8.48
C ILE A 105 0.34 -5.63 9.55
N ASP A 106 0.85 -5.61 10.78
CA ASP A 106 0.31 -6.40 11.90
C ASP A 106 -1.13 -6.01 12.21
N ILE A 107 -1.44 -4.71 12.21
CA ILE A 107 -2.80 -4.18 12.40
C ILE A 107 -3.71 -4.66 11.26
N THR A 108 -3.23 -4.61 10.03
CA THR A 108 -3.98 -5.04 8.84
C THR A 108 -4.24 -6.54 8.86
N ALA A 109 -3.25 -7.34 9.19
CA ALA A 109 -3.41 -8.79 9.31
C ALA A 109 -4.43 -9.18 10.40
N GLU A 110 -4.48 -8.47 11.51
CA GLU A 110 -5.50 -8.69 12.54
C GLU A 110 -6.88 -8.28 12.04
N ALA A 111 -6.99 -7.19 11.27
CA ALA A 111 -8.26 -6.79 10.67
C ALA A 111 -8.80 -7.82 9.67
N GLU A 112 -7.94 -8.41 8.85
CA GLU A 112 -8.29 -9.53 7.96
C GLU A 112 -8.82 -10.74 8.75
N ARG A 113 -8.16 -11.08 9.85
CA ARG A 113 -8.60 -12.18 10.72
C ARG A 113 -9.98 -11.90 11.32
N GLU A 114 -10.21 -10.70 11.84
CA GLU A 114 -11.50 -10.32 12.41
C GLU A 114 -12.60 -10.19 11.35
N ALA A 115 -12.27 -9.74 10.13
CA ALA A 115 -13.18 -9.74 9.00
C ALA A 115 -13.66 -11.15 8.65
N MET A 116 -12.76 -12.13 8.59
CA MET A 116 -13.10 -13.54 8.35
C MET A 116 -14.02 -14.09 9.45
N LYS A 117 -13.74 -13.80 10.72
CA LYS A 117 -14.59 -14.24 11.85
C LYS A 117 -15.96 -13.57 11.88
N ALA A 118 -16.01 -12.30 11.45
CA ALA A 118 -17.23 -11.50 11.49
C ALA A 118 -18.20 -11.78 10.34
N LEU A 119 -17.68 -12.17 9.18
CA LEU A 119 -18.46 -12.33 7.95
C LEU A 119 -19.58 -13.35 8.11
N ARG A 120 -20.79 -12.97 7.67
CA ARG A 120 -21.97 -13.84 7.60
C ARG A 120 -22.78 -13.53 6.34
N PRO A 121 -23.44 -14.52 5.72
CA PRO A 121 -24.36 -14.26 4.61
C PRO A 121 -25.43 -13.25 4.99
N GLY A 122 -25.72 -12.33 4.10
CA GLY A 122 -26.69 -11.26 4.29
C GLY A 122 -26.15 -9.96 4.87
N MET A 123 -24.89 -9.90 5.30
CA MET A 123 -24.20 -8.65 5.62
C MET A 123 -24.02 -7.82 4.36
N TYR A 124 -23.95 -6.50 4.53
CA TYR A 124 -23.52 -5.59 3.46
C TYR A 124 -22.00 -5.42 3.49
N GLU A 125 -21.38 -5.16 2.35
CA GLU A 125 -19.94 -4.94 2.20
C GLU A 125 -19.43 -3.85 3.16
N TYR A 126 -20.15 -2.70 3.30
CA TYR A 126 -19.80 -1.64 4.26
C TYR A 126 -19.83 -2.07 5.73
N GLN A 127 -20.54 -3.15 6.07
CA GLN A 127 -20.54 -3.65 7.46
C GLN A 127 -19.24 -4.42 7.74
N LEU A 128 -18.70 -5.10 6.73
CA LEU A 128 -17.40 -5.75 6.82
C LEU A 128 -16.26 -4.72 6.82
N GLU A 129 -16.36 -3.70 5.96
CA GLU A 129 -15.49 -2.53 5.97
C GLU A 129 -15.42 -1.89 7.37
N ALA A 130 -16.57 -1.67 8.01
CA ALA A 130 -16.63 -1.11 9.35
C ALA A 130 -15.92 -1.97 10.42
N VAL A 131 -15.94 -3.31 10.28
CA VAL A 131 -15.18 -4.23 11.15
C VAL A 131 -13.68 -4.03 10.94
N VAL A 132 -13.23 -4.00 9.71
CA VAL A 132 -11.81 -3.78 9.35
C VAL A 132 -11.30 -2.46 9.91
N GLU A 133 -12.01 -1.37 9.65
CA GLU A 133 -11.58 -0.02 10.07
C GLU A 133 -11.67 0.17 11.59
N TYR A 134 -12.62 -0.50 12.26
CA TYR A 134 -12.62 -0.55 13.72
C TYR A 134 -11.33 -1.17 14.26
N VAL A 135 -10.87 -2.29 13.67
CA VAL A 135 -9.61 -2.92 14.09
C VAL A 135 -8.42 -2.00 13.81
N PHE A 136 -8.40 -1.30 12.68
CA PHE A 136 -7.36 -0.32 12.37
C PHE A 136 -7.24 0.72 13.46
N HIS A 137 -8.33 1.42 13.78
CA HIS A 137 -8.33 2.48 14.79
C HIS A 137 -8.05 1.95 16.20
N SER A 138 -8.62 0.80 16.57
CA SER A 138 -8.38 0.18 17.88
C SER A 138 -6.94 -0.35 18.02
N GLY A 139 -6.32 -0.73 16.90
CA GLY A 139 -4.91 -1.12 16.81
C GLY A 139 -3.92 0.05 16.87
N GLY A 140 -4.42 1.30 16.77
CA GLY A 140 -3.62 2.53 16.83
C GLY A 140 -3.20 3.10 15.47
N ALA A 141 -3.78 2.64 14.37
CA ALA A 141 -3.63 3.29 13.07
C ALA A 141 -4.29 4.67 13.06
N GLU A 142 -3.67 5.65 12.44
CA GLU A 142 -4.21 7.00 12.33
C GLU A 142 -5.36 7.07 11.32
N ARG A 143 -5.31 6.24 10.28
CA ARG A 143 -6.30 6.19 9.19
C ARG A 143 -6.09 4.93 8.31
N VAL A 144 -6.93 4.78 7.30
CA VAL A 144 -6.70 3.84 6.19
C VAL A 144 -5.59 4.38 5.28
N GLY A 145 -4.75 3.49 4.74
CA GLY A 145 -3.70 3.85 3.76
C GLY A 145 -4.28 4.18 2.38
N PHE A 146 -5.43 3.56 2.07
CA PHE A 146 -6.24 3.77 0.86
C PHE A 146 -7.70 3.39 1.17
N PRO A 147 -8.69 3.80 0.34
CA PRO A 147 -10.08 3.40 0.53
C PRO A 147 -10.22 1.88 0.58
N SER A 148 -10.81 1.35 1.65
CA SER A 148 -11.00 -0.07 1.87
C SER A 148 -11.85 -0.70 0.75
N ILE A 149 -11.38 -1.78 0.16
CA ILE A 149 -12.06 -2.52 -0.92
C ILE A 149 -12.69 -3.76 -0.32
N VAL A 150 -14.02 -3.86 -0.42
CA VAL A 150 -14.79 -5.05 0.00
C VAL A 150 -15.72 -5.43 -1.14
N GLY A 151 -15.21 -6.22 -2.09
CA GLY A 151 -15.93 -6.58 -3.30
C GLY A 151 -16.45 -8.01 -3.29
N SER A 152 -17.77 -8.21 -3.22
CA SER A 152 -18.40 -9.53 -3.15
C SER A 152 -19.09 -9.93 -4.45
N GLY A 153 -19.05 -11.23 -4.79
CA GLY A 153 -19.71 -11.79 -5.97
C GLY A 153 -19.33 -11.00 -7.24
N PRO A 154 -20.28 -10.35 -7.94
CA PRO A 154 -19.98 -9.58 -9.15
C PRO A 154 -19.03 -8.40 -8.92
N ASN A 155 -18.90 -7.87 -7.69
CA ASN A 155 -17.99 -6.79 -7.37
C ASN A 155 -16.55 -7.30 -7.17
N SER A 156 -16.36 -8.59 -6.89
CA SER A 156 -15.04 -9.20 -6.72
C SER A 156 -14.15 -9.14 -7.98
N VAL A 157 -14.73 -8.87 -9.14
CA VAL A 157 -14.02 -8.73 -10.41
C VAL A 157 -13.71 -7.27 -10.78
N ILE A 158 -14.05 -6.31 -9.90
CA ILE A 158 -13.74 -4.89 -10.07
C ILE A 158 -12.53 -4.58 -9.18
N LEU A 159 -11.40 -4.22 -9.80
CA LEU A 159 -10.09 -4.17 -9.12
C LEU A 159 -10.06 -3.20 -7.94
N HIS A 160 -10.57 -1.98 -8.10
CA HIS A 160 -10.62 -0.93 -7.08
C HIS A 160 -12.08 -0.58 -6.75
N TYR A 161 -12.83 -1.58 -6.25
CA TYR A 161 -14.21 -1.40 -5.87
C TYR A 161 -14.30 -0.89 -4.42
N ASP A 162 -14.59 0.38 -4.24
CA ASP A 162 -14.64 1.08 -2.94
C ASP A 162 -16.04 1.59 -2.56
N GLU A 163 -17.06 1.29 -3.36
CA GLU A 163 -18.45 1.66 -3.02
C GLU A 163 -18.99 0.87 -1.83
N ASN A 164 -18.63 -0.41 -1.69
CA ASN A 164 -18.94 -1.32 -0.59
C ASN A 164 -20.43 -1.35 -0.21
N ARG A 165 -21.34 -1.44 -1.22
CA ARG A 165 -22.79 -1.28 -1.00
C ARG A 165 -23.61 -2.52 -1.23
N ARG A 166 -23.03 -3.56 -1.83
CA ARG A 166 -23.78 -4.79 -2.13
C ARG A 166 -24.06 -5.60 -0.85
N ARG A 167 -25.21 -6.25 -0.82
CA ARG A 167 -25.52 -7.29 0.17
C ARG A 167 -24.85 -8.58 -0.26
N MET A 168 -23.99 -9.14 0.58
CA MET A 168 -23.29 -10.38 0.33
C MET A 168 -24.21 -11.59 0.45
N GLU A 169 -24.11 -12.52 -0.50
CA GLU A 169 -24.98 -13.68 -0.61
C GLU A 169 -24.21 -14.96 -0.33
N GLU A 170 -24.94 -15.99 0.12
CA GLU A 170 -24.38 -17.33 0.23
C GLU A 170 -23.91 -17.81 -1.14
N GLY A 171 -22.68 -18.28 -1.25
CA GLY A 171 -22.06 -18.68 -2.52
C GLY A 171 -21.17 -17.61 -3.17
N ASP A 172 -21.17 -16.36 -2.67
CA ASP A 172 -20.20 -15.36 -3.10
C ASP A 172 -18.79 -15.66 -2.55
N LEU A 173 -17.77 -15.26 -3.29
CA LEU A 173 -16.48 -14.86 -2.73
C LEU A 173 -16.49 -13.36 -2.44
N VAL A 174 -15.78 -12.94 -1.41
CA VAL A 174 -15.48 -11.54 -1.16
C VAL A 174 -13.97 -11.32 -1.22
N VAL A 175 -13.55 -10.34 -2.01
CA VAL A 175 -12.19 -9.79 -2.01
C VAL A 175 -12.18 -8.66 -1.01
N VAL A 176 -11.33 -8.79 0.01
CA VAL A 176 -11.06 -7.75 1.00
C VAL A 176 -9.63 -7.30 0.78
N ASP A 177 -9.46 -6.05 0.38
CA ASP A 177 -8.19 -5.44 0.04
C ASP A 177 -8.07 -4.14 0.82
N VAL A 178 -7.18 -4.17 1.82
CA VAL A 178 -7.17 -3.18 2.88
C VAL A 178 -5.75 -2.94 3.43
N GLY A 179 -5.51 -1.73 3.88
CA GLY A 179 -4.25 -1.35 4.47
C GLY A 179 -4.40 -0.28 5.54
N ALA A 180 -3.86 -0.52 6.74
CA ALA A 180 -3.76 0.48 7.80
C ALA A 180 -2.60 1.43 7.52
N GLU A 181 -2.72 2.71 7.90
CA GLU A 181 -1.59 3.65 7.96
C GLU A 181 -1.18 3.87 9.42
N TYR A 182 0.09 3.61 9.72
CA TYR A 182 0.68 3.83 11.03
C TYR A 182 1.96 4.65 10.90
N ALA A 183 2.00 5.82 11.59
CA ALA A 183 3.14 6.73 11.60
C ALA A 183 3.65 7.08 10.18
N TYR A 184 2.72 7.37 9.24
CA TYR A 184 2.96 7.69 7.83
C TYR A 184 3.41 6.51 6.94
N TYR A 185 3.36 5.28 7.41
CA TYR A 185 3.66 4.08 6.62
C TYR A 185 2.42 3.24 6.47
N THR A 186 2.16 2.76 5.26
CA THR A 186 0.98 1.96 4.96
C THR A 186 1.32 0.48 4.82
N ALA A 187 0.30 -0.35 5.01
CA ALA A 187 0.25 -1.76 4.62
C ALA A 187 -0.63 -1.90 3.38
N ASP A 188 -0.54 -3.06 2.73
CA ASP A 188 -1.40 -3.44 1.62
C ASP A 188 -1.57 -4.97 1.59
N VAL A 189 -2.73 -5.45 2.04
CA VAL A 189 -2.99 -6.88 2.15
C VAL A 189 -4.35 -7.21 1.57
N THR A 190 -4.37 -8.07 0.59
CA THR A 190 -5.62 -8.62 0.06
C THR A 190 -5.80 -10.06 0.48
N ARG A 191 -7.02 -10.37 0.93
CA ARG A 191 -7.50 -11.73 1.12
C ARG A 191 -8.84 -11.93 0.39
N THR A 192 -9.05 -13.15 -0.10
CA THR A 192 -10.32 -13.56 -0.71
C THR A 192 -10.85 -14.75 0.05
N PHE A 193 -12.11 -14.67 0.51
CA PHE A 193 -12.70 -15.75 1.28
C PHE A 193 -14.21 -15.92 0.99
N PRO A 194 -14.78 -17.12 1.23
CA PRO A 194 -16.17 -17.41 0.89
C PRO A 194 -17.13 -16.83 1.92
N VAL A 195 -18.21 -16.19 1.47
CA VAL A 195 -19.24 -15.62 2.37
C VAL A 195 -19.93 -16.70 3.20
N SER A 196 -20.03 -17.92 2.68
CA SER A 196 -20.58 -19.08 3.40
C SER A 196 -19.67 -19.70 4.46
N GLY A 197 -18.37 -19.31 4.49
CA GLY A 197 -17.35 -19.90 5.37
C GLY A 197 -16.64 -21.14 4.81
N GLU A 198 -17.09 -21.67 3.67
CA GLU A 198 -16.48 -22.82 2.99
C GLU A 198 -16.41 -22.56 1.48
N PHE A 199 -15.25 -22.86 0.88
CA PHE A 199 -15.08 -22.74 -0.56
C PHE A 199 -15.81 -23.85 -1.30
N THR A 200 -16.55 -23.51 -2.35
CA THR A 200 -17.00 -24.51 -3.33
C THR A 200 -15.80 -25.10 -4.07
N GLU A 201 -15.95 -26.27 -4.70
CA GLU A 201 -14.89 -26.89 -5.49
C GLU A 201 -14.35 -25.94 -6.59
N ARG A 202 -15.26 -25.17 -7.22
CA ARG A 202 -14.91 -24.21 -8.27
C ARG A 202 -14.09 -23.04 -7.72
N GLN A 203 -14.52 -22.46 -6.63
CA GLN A 203 -13.84 -21.36 -5.95
C GLN A 203 -12.46 -21.80 -5.46
N ARG A 204 -12.39 -22.96 -4.79
CA ARG A 204 -11.15 -23.57 -4.29
C ARG A 204 -10.14 -23.76 -5.42
N ALA A 205 -10.54 -24.31 -6.56
CA ALA A 205 -9.65 -24.59 -7.68
C ALA A 205 -9.01 -23.29 -8.25
N ILE A 206 -9.76 -22.19 -8.36
CA ILE A 206 -9.22 -20.89 -8.79
C ILE A 206 -8.36 -20.29 -7.68
N TYR A 207 -8.81 -20.33 -6.43
CA TYR A 207 -8.08 -19.81 -5.28
C TYR A 207 -6.70 -20.46 -5.12
N GLU A 208 -6.64 -21.78 -5.18
CA GLU A 208 -5.39 -22.54 -5.06
C GLU A 208 -4.41 -22.25 -6.19
N LEU A 209 -4.90 -22.00 -7.42
CA LEU A 209 -4.05 -21.57 -8.53
C LEU A 209 -3.42 -20.20 -8.26
N VAL A 210 -4.22 -19.24 -7.76
CA VAL A 210 -3.71 -17.90 -7.39
C VAL A 210 -2.72 -18.00 -6.25
N LEU A 211 -3.04 -18.75 -5.19
CA LEU A 211 -2.15 -18.95 -4.04
C LEU A 211 -0.82 -19.62 -4.43
N ALA A 212 -0.88 -20.66 -5.25
CA ALA A 212 0.32 -21.33 -5.73
C ALA A 212 1.18 -20.42 -6.64
N THR A 213 0.53 -19.59 -7.44
CA THR A 213 1.21 -18.56 -8.24
C THR A 213 1.93 -17.58 -7.34
N GLN A 214 1.24 -17.03 -6.32
CA GLN A 214 1.81 -16.08 -5.38
C GLN A 214 3.04 -16.68 -4.66
N LYS A 215 2.91 -17.88 -4.10
CA LYS A 215 4.01 -18.58 -3.43
C LYS A 215 5.22 -18.75 -4.36
N THR A 216 5.01 -19.19 -5.61
CA THR A 216 6.07 -19.36 -6.60
C THR A 216 6.81 -18.06 -6.91
N VAL A 217 6.08 -16.95 -6.96
CA VAL A 217 6.67 -15.62 -7.16
C VAL A 217 7.47 -15.20 -5.92
N ILE A 218 6.89 -15.29 -4.73
CA ILE A 218 7.54 -14.92 -3.47
C ILE A 218 8.85 -15.72 -3.29
N ASP A 219 8.83 -17.02 -3.52
CA ASP A 219 10.01 -17.90 -3.44
C ASP A 219 11.12 -17.51 -4.45
N SER A 220 10.77 -16.71 -5.47
CA SER A 220 11.73 -16.23 -6.48
C SER A 220 12.34 -14.87 -6.10
N ILE A 221 11.83 -14.18 -5.07
CA ILE A 221 12.29 -12.86 -4.65
C ILE A 221 13.65 -12.98 -3.97
N ARG A 222 14.63 -12.23 -4.49
CA ARG A 222 15.98 -12.10 -3.96
C ARG A 222 16.65 -10.87 -4.55
N PRO A 223 17.73 -10.38 -3.96
CA PRO A 223 18.55 -9.33 -4.57
C PRO A 223 18.96 -9.65 -6.01
N GLY A 224 18.90 -8.65 -6.87
CA GLY A 224 19.29 -8.74 -8.28
C GLY A 224 18.19 -9.15 -9.27
N ILE A 225 17.07 -9.74 -8.82
CA ILE A 225 15.92 -10.00 -9.70
C ILE A 225 15.17 -8.67 -9.98
N ARG A 226 14.45 -8.60 -11.10
CA ARG A 226 13.64 -7.42 -11.46
C ARG A 226 12.14 -7.74 -11.35
N THR A 227 11.32 -6.74 -11.04
CA THR A 227 9.86 -6.88 -10.94
C THR A 227 9.24 -7.48 -12.21
N GLY A 228 9.69 -7.06 -13.39
CA GLY A 228 9.23 -7.64 -14.66
C GLY A 228 9.56 -9.14 -14.84
N GLN A 229 10.61 -9.66 -14.20
CA GLN A 229 10.91 -11.10 -14.20
C GLN A 229 9.96 -11.84 -13.26
N LEU A 230 9.59 -11.25 -12.12
CA LEU A 230 8.59 -11.81 -11.20
C LEU A 230 7.23 -11.89 -11.87
N GLU A 231 6.80 -10.85 -12.58
CA GLU A 231 5.56 -10.89 -13.36
C GLU A 231 5.55 -11.99 -14.42
N GLN A 232 6.67 -12.18 -15.13
CA GLN A 232 6.79 -13.27 -16.09
C GLN A 232 6.68 -14.65 -15.43
N ILE A 233 7.23 -14.82 -14.22
CA ILE A 233 7.09 -16.05 -13.43
C ILE A 233 5.60 -16.29 -13.11
N ALA A 234 4.87 -15.28 -12.60
CA ALA A 234 3.47 -15.38 -12.28
C ALA A 234 2.62 -15.82 -13.50
N ARG A 235 2.76 -15.08 -14.61
CA ARG A 235 1.99 -15.37 -15.84
C ARG A 235 2.33 -16.73 -16.43
N ARG A 236 3.60 -17.13 -16.41
CA ARG A 236 4.03 -18.45 -16.87
C ARG A 236 3.42 -19.55 -15.99
N TYR A 237 3.52 -19.42 -14.66
CA TYR A 237 2.97 -20.41 -13.74
C TYR A 237 1.46 -20.58 -13.93
N MET A 238 0.70 -19.48 -13.98
CA MET A 238 -0.74 -19.53 -14.25
C MET A 238 -1.05 -20.22 -15.56
N ARG A 239 -0.31 -19.92 -16.63
CA ARG A 239 -0.53 -20.53 -17.96
C ARG A 239 -0.29 -22.04 -17.94
N GLU A 240 0.81 -22.47 -17.34
CA GLU A 240 1.21 -23.88 -17.29
C GLU A 240 0.28 -24.72 -16.41
N HIS A 241 -0.35 -24.12 -15.38
CA HIS A 241 -1.21 -24.82 -14.42
C HIS A 241 -2.71 -24.52 -14.60
N SER A 242 -3.10 -23.81 -15.63
CA SER A 242 -4.51 -23.48 -15.91
C SER A 242 -5.39 -24.71 -16.14
N GLY A 243 -4.87 -25.75 -16.78
CA GLY A 243 -5.71 -26.86 -17.24
C GLY A 243 -6.89 -26.33 -18.06
N ARG A 244 -8.10 -26.61 -17.59
CA ARG A 244 -9.36 -26.07 -18.12
C ARG A 244 -10.08 -25.13 -17.15
N LEU A 245 -9.39 -24.64 -16.14
CA LEU A 245 -9.99 -23.79 -15.11
C LEU A 245 -10.57 -22.48 -15.67
N CYS A 246 -10.02 -21.96 -16.76
CA CYS A 246 -10.49 -20.74 -17.41
C CYS A 246 -11.09 -21.00 -18.80
N GLY A 247 -11.72 -22.17 -18.97
CA GLY A 247 -12.35 -22.57 -20.23
C GLY A 247 -11.35 -22.88 -21.34
N ASP A 248 -11.55 -22.30 -22.52
CA ASP A 248 -10.65 -22.47 -23.67
C ASP A 248 -9.43 -21.55 -23.62
N ALA A 249 -9.41 -20.57 -22.70
CA ALA A 249 -8.29 -19.67 -22.46
C ALA A 249 -7.45 -20.14 -21.27
N THR A 250 -6.18 -19.77 -21.25
CA THR A 250 -5.32 -19.94 -20.07
C THR A 250 -5.59 -18.85 -19.04
N CYS A 251 -5.46 -19.18 -17.73
CA CYS A 251 -5.87 -18.28 -16.64
C CYS A 251 -5.04 -17.01 -16.55
N ASP A 252 -3.81 -16.98 -17.07
CA ASP A 252 -2.98 -15.78 -17.15
C ASP A 252 -3.63 -14.63 -17.96
N ARG A 253 -4.62 -14.93 -18.80
CA ARG A 253 -5.41 -13.92 -19.54
C ARG A 253 -6.40 -13.16 -18.66
N TYR A 254 -6.77 -13.74 -17.52
CA TYR A 254 -7.67 -13.14 -16.54
C TYR A 254 -6.93 -12.47 -15.40
N PHE A 255 -5.61 -12.46 -15.44
CA PHE A 255 -4.73 -11.63 -14.62
C PHE A 255 -4.46 -10.31 -15.34
N VAL A 256 -5.30 -9.29 -15.07
CA VAL A 256 -5.44 -8.09 -15.91
C VAL A 256 -4.69 -6.85 -15.38
N HIS A 257 -3.93 -6.99 -14.32
CA HIS A 257 -3.09 -5.93 -13.74
C HIS A 257 -1.63 -6.35 -13.59
N GLY A 258 -0.79 -5.49 -13.06
CA GLY A 258 0.60 -5.80 -12.71
C GLY A 258 0.70 -6.75 -11.52
N LEU A 259 1.87 -7.33 -11.32
CA LEU A 259 2.08 -8.28 -10.22
C LEU A 259 2.11 -7.60 -8.85
N GLY A 260 2.45 -6.32 -8.79
CA GLY A 260 2.60 -5.57 -7.54
C GLY A 260 3.32 -4.24 -7.74
N HIS A 261 3.51 -3.52 -6.67
CA HIS A 261 4.10 -2.18 -6.63
C HIS A 261 5.00 -1.97 -5.41
N TRP A 262 5.75 -0.88 -5.39
CA TRP A 262 6.48 -0.44 -4.21
C TRP A 262 5.50 -0.01 -3.13
N LEU A 263 5.84 -0.33 -1.88
CA LEU A 263 5.06 0.01 -0.70
C LEU A 263 5.92 0.81 0.28
N GLY A 264 5.33 1.80 0.97
CA GLY A 264 6.04 2.59 1.97
C GLY A 264 5.20 3.69 2.60
N MET A 265 5.55 4.94 2.37
CA MET A 265 4.77 6.10 2.86
C MET A 265 3.50 6.31 2.03
N ASP A 266 3.48 5.86 0.80
CA ASP A 266 2.29 5.77 -0.03
C ASP A 266 2.02 4.30 -0.35
N VAL A 267 0.75 3.91 -0.56
CA VAL A 267 0.39 2.56 -0.97
C VAL A 267 1.05 2.21 -2.31
N HIS A 268 0.93 3.08 -3.30
CA HIS A 268 1.73 3.01 -4.52
C HIS A 268 2.94 3.92 -4.36
N ASP A 269 3.97 3.43 -3.70
CA ASP A 269 5.15 4.23 -3.36
C ASP A 269 6.04 4.48 -4.58
N VAL A 270 6.87 5.51 -4.47
CA VAL A 270 7.76 5.96 -5.54
C VAL A 270 8.96 5.00 -5.71
N GLY A 271 9.44 4.87 -6.93
CA GLY A 271 10.62 4.05 -7.24
C GLY A 271 10.71 3.70 -8.72
N ASP A 272 11.90 3.34 -9.18
CA ASP A 272 12.13 2.83 -10.54
C ASP A 272 11.86 1.32 -10.59
N TYR A 273 10.84 0.88 -11.33
CA TYR A 273 10.53 -0.54 -11.56
C TYR A 273 11.55 -1.23 -12.49
N GLY A 274 12.36 -0.49 -13.20
CA GLY A 274 13.42 -1.03 -14.07
C GLY A 274 14.67 -1.49 -13.32
N ARG A 275 14.87 -1.08 -12.07
CA ARG A 275 16.04 -1.46 -11.28
C ARG A 275 15.95 -2.88 -10.74
N PRO A 276 17.09 -3.57 -10.50
CA PRO A 276 17.12 -4.82 -9.74
C PRO A 276 16.64 -4.59 -8.30
N LEU A 277 16.02 -5.62 -7.70
CA LEU A 277 15.69 -5.60 -6.27
C LEU A 277 16.97 -5.56 -5.42
N GLU A 278 16.92 -4.80 -4.33
CA GLU A 278 17.99 -4.65 -3.36
C GLU A 278 17.45 -4.87 -1.94
N PRO A 279 18.29 -5.30 -0.99
CA PRO A 279 17.89 -5.44 0.41
C PRO A 279 17.31 -4.12 0.97
N GLY A 280 16.25 -4.23 1.76
CA GLY A 280 15.51 -3.08 2.31
C GLY A 280 14.37 -2.58 1.44
N MET A 281 14.22 -3.07 0.20
CA MET A 281 13.05 -2.76 -0.62
C MET A 281 11.84 -3.54 -0.14
N VAL A 282 10.66 -2.91 -0.16
CA VAL A 282 9.36 -3.54 0.13
C VAL A 282 8.45 -3.39 -1.07
N LEU A 283 7.83 -4.50 -1.48
CA LEU A 283 6.89 -4.54 -2.60
C LEU A 283 5.71 -5.45 -2.28
N THR A 284 4.57 -5.22 -2.94
CA THR A 284 3.42 -6.12 -2.90
C THR A 284 3.61 -7.28 -3.89
N VAL A 285 2.97 -8.41 -3.61
CA VAL A 285 2.87 -9.57 -4.52
C VAL A 285 1.41 -10.01 -4.53
N GLU A 286 0.67 -9.61 -5.56
CA GLU A 286 -0.79 -9.62 -5.60
C GLU A 286 -1.38 -10.26 -6.87
N PRO A 287 -0.99 -11.49 -7.26
CA PRO A 287 -1.63 -12.11 -8.42
C PRO A 287 -3.12 -12.28 -8.21
N GLY A 288 -3.91 -12.10 -9.29
CA GLY A 288 -5.35 -12.28 -9.26
C GLY A 288 -5.90 -12.93 -10.53
N ILE A 289 -7.08 -13.55 -10.41
CA ILE A 289 -7.87 -14.09 -11.54
C ILE A 289 -9.29 -13.55 -11.40
N TYR A 290 -9.81 -12.93 -12.49
CA TYR A 290 -11.10 -12.25 -12.50
C TYR A 290 -11.98 -12.77 -13.62
N LEU A 291 -12.90 -13.70 -13.28
CA LEU A 291 -13.82 -14.36 -14.21
C LEU A 291 -15.18 -13.63 -14.19
N THR A 292 -15.29 -12.55 -14.94
CA THR A 292 -16.49 -11.70 -14.98
C THR A 292 -17.76 -12.48 -15.30
N GLY A 293 -17.68 -13.46 -16.23
CA GLY A 293 -18.83 -14.30 -16.58
C GLY A 293 -19.32 -15.23 -15.48
N GLU A 294 -18.52 -15.44 -14.44
CA GLU A 294 -18.84 -16.28 -13.27
C GLU A 294 -19.05 -15.44 -12.00
N SER A 295 -18.89 -14.11 -12.06
CA SER A 295 -18.88 -13.23 -10.87
C SER A 295 -17.87 -13.70 -9.81
N LEU A 296 -16.72 -14.19 -10.25
CA LEU A 296 -15.70 -14.82 -9.41
C LEU A 296 -14.36 -14.12 -9.62
N GLY A 297 -13.97 -13.33 -8.63
CA GLY A 297 -12.65 -12.69 -8.53
C GLY A 297 -11.88 -13.27 -7.34
N VAL A 298 -10.58 -13.50 -7.54
CA VAL A 298 -9.64 -13.90 -6.48
C VAL A 298 -8.39 -13.06 -6.62
N ARG A 299 -8.00 -12.36 -5.55
CA ARG A 299 -6.69 -11.74 -5.35
C ARG A 299 -6.14 -12.18 -3.99
N ILE A 300 -4.85 -12.49 -3.95
CA ILE A 300 -4.13 -12.79 -2.71
C ILE A 300 -2.86 -11.97 -2.75
N GLU A 301 -2.69 -11.11 -1.76
CA GLU A 301 -1.61 -10.14 -1.70
C GLU A 301 -0.87 -10.18 -0.39
N ASP A 302 0.43 -10.10 -0.46
CA ASP A 302 1.31 -9.96 0.67
C ASP A 302 2.33 -8.84 0.45
N ASP A 303 2.70 -8.19 1.56
CA ASP A 303 3.82 -7.27 1.66
C ASP A 303 5.11 -8.05 1.86
N VAL A 304 6.08 -7.86 0.95
CA VAL A 304 7.32 -8.64 0.94
C VAL A 304 8.54 -7.72 1.02
N LEU A 305 9.38 -7.96 2.03
CA LEU A 305 10.68 -7.31 2.20
C LEU A 305 11.76 -8.13 1.48
N VAL A 306 12.59 -7.47 0.69
CA VAL A 306 13.81 -8.04 0.13
C VAL A 306 14.90 -8.03 1.22
N THR A 307 15.47 -9.20 1.54
CA THR A 307 16.56 -9.36 2.53
C THR A 307 17.91 -9.52 1.83
N GLU A 308 19.00 -9.63 2.57
CA GLU A 308 20.37 -9.79 2.01
C GLU A 308 20.52 -11.03 1.14
N ASP A 309 19.82 -12.11 1.46
CA ASP A 309 19.94 -13.41 0.83
C ASP A 309 18.64 -13.99 0.25
N GLY A 310 17.52 -13.21 0.33
CA GLY A 310 16.21 -13.67 -0.14
C GLY A 310 15.10 -12.67 0.10
N HIS A 311 14.09 -13.10 0.86
CA HIS A 311 12.91 -12.29 1.17
C HIS A 311 12.32 -12.65 2.54
N GLU A 312 11.45 -11.77 3.03
CA GLU A 312 10.61 -12.00 4.20
C GLU A 312 9.18 -11.53 3.87
N VAL A 313 8.20 -12.38 4.12
CA VAL A 313 6.78 -12.00 4.00
C VAL A 313 6.36 -11.29 5.28
N LEU A 314 6.17 -9.98 5.22
CA LEU A 314 5.84 -9.17 6.38
C LEU A 314 4.41 -9.42 6.88
N SER A 315 3.49 -9.75 5.97
CA SER A 315 2.07 -10.05 6.21
C SER A 315 1.78 -11.53 6.47
N ALA A 316 2.80 -12.34 6.80
CA ALA A 316 2.67 -13.79 7.00
C ALA A 316 1.64 -14.21 8.08
N SER A 317 1.29 -13.32 8.99
CA SER A 317 0.27 -13.56 10.03
C SER A 317 -1.18 -13.48 9.54
N ALA A 318 -1.42 -12.93 8.33
CA ALA A 318 -2.73 -12.94 7.69
C ALA A 318 -2.99 -14.32 7.04
N PRO A 319 -4.02 -15.07 7.46
CA PRO A 319 -4.32 -16.40 6.93
C PRO A 319 -4.56 -16.36 5.43
N LYS A 320 -4.01 -17.35 4.69
CA LYS A 320 -4.17 -17.43 3.24
C LYS A 320 -4.30 -18.84 2.66
N THR A 321 -4.13 -19.89 3.43
CA THR A 321 -4.49 -21.21 2.93
C THR A 321 -5.99 -21.44 3.11
N VAL A 322 -6.56 -22.29 2.25
CA VAL A 322 -7.98 -22.64 2.34
C VAL A 322 -8.33 -23.17 3.72
N GLU A 323 -7.48 -24.04 4.28
CA GLU A 323 -7.66 -24.65 5.58
C GLU A 323 -7.61 -23.63 6.72
N GLU A 324 -6.69 -22.66 6.67
CA GLU A 324 -6.60 -21.59 7.67
C GLU A 324 -7.86 -20.72 7.65
N ILE A 325 -8.30 -20.30 6.46
CA ILE A 325 -9.50 -19.47 6.26
C ILE A 325 -10.74 -20.20 6.76
N GLU A 326 -11.02 -21.41 6.27
CA GLU A 326 -12.21 -22.18 6.65
C GLU A 326 -12.21 -22.55 8.14
N THR A 327 -11.04 -22.68 8.76
CA THR A 327 -10.93 -22.92 10.21
C THR A 327 -11.24 -21.65 10.99
N LEU A 328 -10.66 -20.51 10.59
CA LEU A 328 -10.85 -19.24 11.27
C LEU A 328 -12.29 -18.74 11.16
N MET A 329 -12.94 -18.94 10.01
CA MET A 329 -14.34 -18.54 9.79
C MET A 329 -15.37 -19.31 10.66
N LYS A 330 -14.96 -20.41 11.32
CA LYS A 330 -15.78 -21.11 12.30
C LYS A 330 -15.73 -20.48 13.70
N GLU A 331 -14.76 -19.59 13.92
CA GLU A 331 -14.65 -18.83 15.18
C GLU A 331 -15.66 -17.67 15.20
N GLU A 332 -16.05 -17.23 16.39
CA GLU A 332 -16.88 -16.03 16.54
C GLU A 332 -15.99 -14.80 16.69
N SER A 333 -16.29 -13.73 15.97
CA SER A 333 -15.69 -12.43 16.22
C SER A 333 -16.20 -11.86 17.55
N GLY A 334 -15.28 -11.47 18.42
CA GLY A 334 -15.62 -10.78 19.66
C GLY A 334 -16.12 -9.34 19.47
N LEU A 335 -16.05 -8.81 18.24
CA LEU A 335 -16.37 -7.41 17.92
C LEU A 335 -17.86 -7.18 17.62
N LEU A 336 -18.55 -8.21 17.10
CA LEU A 336 -19.99 -8.15 16.84
C LEU A 336 -20.74 -8.68 18.07
N CYS A 337 -20.83 -7.86 19.13
CA CYS A 337 -21.79 -8.11 20.18
C CYS A 337 -23.21 -8.09 19.59
N ARG A 338 -23.99 -9.13 19.89
CA ARG A 338 -25.39 -9.33 19.49
C ARG A 338 -26.28 -8.20 19.96
#